data_7eb63ccc6982fe1cec1af24e56421212
#
_entry.id   7eb63ccc6982fe1cec1af24e56421212
#
_cell.length_a   1.000
_cell.length_b   1.000
_cell.length_c   1.000
_cell.angle_alpha   90.00
_cell.angle_beta   90.00
_cell.angle_gamma   90.00
#
_symmetry.space_group_name_H-M   'P 1'
#
loop_
_entity.id
_entity.type
_entity.pdbx_description
1 polymer ?
#
loop_
_entity_poly.entity_id
_entity_poly.type
_entity_poly.pdbx_seq_one_letter_code
_entity_poly.pdbx_strand_id
1 'polypeptide(L)'
;MKNLLTLVLMASLSFVVSSYSNTKAKKSPSAIAKELYFPVAGSKSNIGSVWGQERDGGRRRHEGIDIFADKGTPLVAISDGVIEFVGNDELGGKTITFQPDDYEWEAYYAHLDKQYVRNGQRVKKGQLIGTVGNTGNAKTTPPHLHFGIYTESGAIDPLPYVKTSPKISAPVAVANDEAQTKSTKRSTKNSTVKKSPNGRVLETEVKTAATRIITGELLRRIRIKL
;
A
#
# COMPACT_ATOMS: atom_id res chain seq x y z
N MET A 1 2.88 47.97 66.14
CA MET A 1 2.26 47.74 64.80
C MET A 1 3.14 46.77 64.12
N LYS A 2 2.74 45.50 63.99
CA LYS A 2 3.52 44.40 63.62
C LYS A 2 3.20 44.04 62.14
N ASN A 3 4.14 44.26 61.25
CA ASN A 3 3.98 43.85 59.83
C ASN A 3 4.33 42.36 59.71
N LEU A 4 3.33 41.57 59.42
CA LEU A 4 3.47 40.17 59.15
C LEU A 4 3.80 40.00 57.63
N LEU A 5 5.07 39.70 57.35
CA LEU A 5 5.56 39.42 55.98
C LEU A 5 5.25 37.98 55.66
N THR A 6 4.25 37.76 54.86
CA THR A 6 3.87 36.43 54.39
C THR A 6 4.76 36.03 53.20
N LEU A 7 5.72 35.15 53.45
CA LEU A 7 6.57 34.55 52.41
C LEU A 7 5.78 33.50 51.66
N VAL A 8 5.34 33.83 50.45
CA VAL A 8 4.73 32.85 49.53
C VAL A 8 5.85 32.09 48.84
N LEU A 9 6.08 30.86 49.27
CA LEU A 9 7.01 29.93 48.67
C LEU A 9 6.36 29.35 47.38
N MET A 10 6.67 29.93 46.22
CA MET A 10 6.31 29.37 44.93
C MET A 10 7.19 28.14 44.67
N ALA A 11 6.66 26.96 44.96
CA ALA A 11 7.23 25.71 44.51
C ALA A 11 6.94 25.57 43.00
N SER A 12 7.90 25.95 42.17
CA SER A 12 7.88 25.64 40.72
C SER A 12 8.11 24.15 40.52
N LEU A 13 7.02 23.41 40.37
CA LEU A 13 7.04 22.01 39.96
C LEU A 13 7.43 21.97 38.51
N SER A 14 8.74 21.84 38.25
CA SER A 14 9.29 21.60 36.92
C SER A 14 8.89 20.19 36.49
N PHE A 15 7.79 20.09 35.72
CA PHE A 15 7.40 18.87 35.01
C PHE A 15 8.43 18.63 33.91
N VAL A 16 9.47 17.87 34.19
CA VAL A 16 10.35 17.34 33.17
C VAL A 16 9.56 16.28 32.40
N VAL A 17 8.89 16.70 31.34
CA VAL A 17 8.37 15.79 30.34
C VAL A 17 9.58 15.20 29.62
N SER A 18 10.07 14.08 30.14
CA SER A 18 11.03 13.25 29.44
C SER A 18 10.33 12.66 28.22
N SER A 19 10.43 13.35 27.11
CA SER A 19 10.05 12.81 25.81
C SER A 19 10.98 11.64 25.52
N TYR A 20 10.55 10.45 25.90
CA TYR A 20 11.17 9.22 25.39
C TYR A 20 10.85 9.15 23.89
N SER A 21 11.65 9.81 23.09
CA SER A 21 11.73 9.52 21.66
C SER A 21 12.33 8.13 21.54
N ASN A 22 11.46 7.14 21.41
CA ASN A 22 11.85 5.77 21.08
C ASN A 22 12.30 5.77 19.61
N THR A 23 13.47 6.36 19.34
CA THR A 23 14.11 6.29 18.03
C THR A 23 14.60 4.86 17.86
N LYS A 24 13.72 4.00 17.31
CA LYS A 24 14.16 2.71 16.78
C LYS A 24 15.36 2.99 15.86
N ALA A 25 16.52 2.47 16.19
CA ALA A 25 17.73 2.65 15.39
C ALA A 25 17.41 2.27 13.94
N LYS A 26 17.65 3.18 12.98
CA LYS A 26 17.34 2.98 11.57
C LYS A 26 18.15 1.80 11.06
N LYS A 27 17.50 0.68 10.79
CA LYS A 27 18.13 -0.54 10.28
C LYS A 27 18.71 -0.29 8.88
N SER A 28 19.87 -0.91 8.59
CA SER A 28 20.41 -0.88 7.23
C SER A 28 19.47 -1.62 6.25
N PRO A 29 19.45 -1.26 4.96
CA PRO A 29 18.63 -1.97 3.96
C PRO A 29 18.89 -3.48 3.93
N SER A 30 20.13 -3.92 4.09
CA SER A 30 20.48 -5.35 4.14
C SER A 30 19.98 -6.07 5.40
N ALA A 31 19.86 -5.38 6.52
CA ALA A 31 19.24 -5.91 7.74
C ALA A 31 17.72 -6.03 7.55
N ILE A 32 17.09 -5.03 6.91
CA ILE A 32 15.68 -5.05 6.56
C ILE A 32 15.37 -6.20 5.59
N ALA A 33 16.22 -6.43 4.57
CA ALA A 33 16.04 -7.51 3.60
C ALA A 33 15.88 -8.91 4.24
N LYS A 34 16.52 -9.15 5.37
CA LYS A 34 16.38 -10.43 6.11
C LYS A 34 15.00 -10.56 6.79
N GLU A 35 14.34 -9.46 7.05
CA GLU A 35 13.02 -9.42 7.70
C GLU A 35 11.88 -9.42 6.69
N LEU A 36 12.12 -9.07 5.44
CA LEU A 36 11.13 -9.07 4.37
C LEU A 36 11.09 -10.42 3.65
N TYR A 37 9.99 -10.72 2.97
CA TYR A 37 9.97 -11.73 1.91
C TYR A 37 10.26 -11.09 0.56
N PHE A 38 10.81 -11.89 -0.37
CA PHE A 38 10.89 -11.50 -1.77
C PHE A 38 9.48 -11.38 -2.35
N PRO A 39 9.15 -10.32 -3.12
CA PRO A 39 7.76 -10.03 -3.51
C PRO A 39 7.14 -11.04 -4.48
N VAL A 40 7.95 -11.84 -5.17
CA VAL A 40 7.51 -12.88 -6.11
C VAL A 40 7.75 -14.26 -5.50
N ALA A 41 6.69 -15.04 -5.31
CA ALA A 41 6.78 -16.40 -4.78
C ALA A 41 7.34 -17.38 -5.83
N GLY A 42 7.86 -18.51 -5.34
CA GLY A 42 8.48 -19.54 -6.21
C GLY A 42 9.94 -19.24 -6.53
N SER A 43 10.58 -20.19 -7.24
CA SER A 43 12.01 -20.13 -7.55
C SER A 43 12.33 -19.51 -8.91
N LYS A 44 11.35 -19.46 -9.82
CA LYS A 44 11.53 -19.08 -11.23
C LYS A 44 11.35 -17.57 -11.45
N SER A 45 12.07 -16.74 -10.70
CA SER A 45 12.05 -15.30 -10.93
C SER A 45 13.46 -14.73 -10.88
N ASN A 46 13.73 -13.73 -11.72
CA ASN A 46 15.03 -13.06 -11.79
C ASN A 46 14.86 -11.54 -11.90
N ILE A 47 15.77 -10.79 -11.29
CA ILE A 47 15.84 -9.34 -11.43
C ILE A 47 16.59 -9.06 -12.73
N GLY A 48 15.91 -8.51 -13.73
CA GLY A 48 16.48 -8.25 -15.04
C GLY A 48 16.70 -6.78 -15.36
N SER A 49 16.02 -5.87 -14.65
CA SER A 49 16.19 -4.42 -14.81
C SER A 49 16.27 -3.77 -13.43
N VAL A 50 17.19 -2.83 -13.27
CA VAL A 50 17.52 -2.23 -11.98
C VAL A 50 17.19 -0.75 -11.94
N TRP A 51 17.21 -0.22 -10.73
CA TRP A 51 17.04 1.20 -10.41
C TRP A 51 17.94 2.10 -11.27
N GLY A 52 17.42 3.25 -11.68
CA GLY A 52 18.15 4.30 -12.36
C GLY A 52 18.43 4.05 -13.85
N GLN A 53 18.10 2.87 -14.39
CA GLN A 53 18.23 2.62 -15.83
C GLN A 53 17.37 3.60 -16.65
N GLU A 54 17.89 4.00 -17.79
CA GLU A 54 17.19 4.91 -18.70
C GLU A 54 15.92 4.28 -19.27
N ARG A 55 14.87 5.11 -19.34
CA ARG A 55 13.57 4.77 -19.93
C ARG A 55 13.21 5.85 -20.96
N ASP A 56 12.41 5.48 -21.96
CA ASP A 56 11.87 6.38 -22.98
C ASP A 56 12.95 7.23 -23.67
N GLY A 57 14.09 6.63 -24.02
CA GLY A 57 15.21 7.34 -24.65
C GLY A 57 15.91 8.32 -23.72
N GLY A 58 15.98 8.03 -22.43
CA GLY A 58 16.66 8.86 -21.43
C GLY A 58 15.80 9.95 -20.78
N ARG A 59 14.52 10.08 -21.20
CA ARG A 59 13.59 11.07 -20.63
C ARG A 59 13.15 10.77 -19.21
N ARG A 60 13.18 9.49 -18.82
CA ARG A 60 12.86 9.03 -17.46
C ARG A 60 13.95 8.09 -16.95
N ARG A 61 14.02 7.97 -15.64
CA ARG A 61 14.81 6.93 -14.97
C ARG A 61 13.88 5.88 -14.39
N HIS A 62 14.35 4.64 -14.31
CA HIS A 62 13.63 3.54 -13.72
C HIS A 62 13.54 3.71 -12.19
N GLU A 63 12.33 3.93 -11.65
CA GLU A 63 12.07 4.17 -10.23
C GLU A 63 11.72 2.88 -9.48
N GLY A 64 12.36 1.77 -9.83
CA GLY A 64 12.13 0.47 -9.24
C GLY A 64 13.09 -0.58 -9.79
N ILE A 65 12.71 -1.85 -9.60
CA ILE A 65 13.34 -3.00 -10.23
C ILE A 65 12.27 -3.82 -10.97
N ASP A 66 12.64 -4.41 -12.11
CA ASP A 66 11.75 -5.32 -12.82
C ASP A 66 12.15 -6.76 -12.52
N ILE A 67 11.22 -7.51 -11.94
CA ILE A 67 11.39 -8.91 -11.54
C ILE A 67 10.61 -9.77 -12.55
N PHE A 68 11.33 -10.40 -13.46
CA PHE A 68 10.76 -11.25 -14.51
C PHE A 68 10.32 -12.60 -13.92
N ALA A 69 9.11 -13.01 -14.25
CA ALA A 69 8.52 -14.30 -13.92
C ALA A 69 7.36 -14.59 -14.87
N ASP A 70 6.93 -15.84 -14.96
CA ASP A 70 5.80 -16.23 -15.79
C ASP A 70 4.52 -15.47 -15.38
N LYS A 71 3.70 -15.11 -16.36
CA LYS A 71 2.39 -14.51 -16.09
C LYS A 71 1.55 -15.42 -15.19
N GLY A 72 0.94 -14.85 -14.18
CA GLY A 72 0.18 -15.60 -13.17
C GLY A 72 1.02 -16.08 -11.97
N THR A 73 2.36 -15.88 -11.97
CA THR A 73 3.19 -16.18 -10.79
C THR A 73 2.71 -15.37 -9.59
N PRO A 74 2.54 -16.00 -8.40
CA PRO A 74 2.00 -15.31 -7.23
C PRO A 74 2.90 -14.16 -6.74
N LEU A 75 2.26 -13.04 -6.38
CA LEU A 75 2.86 -11.91 -5.69
C LEU A 75 2.38 -11.90 -4.23
N VAL A 76 3.30 -11.62 -3.33
CA VAL A 76 3.03 -11.68 -1.89
C VAL A 76 3.37 -10.38 -1.17
N ALA A 77 2.67 -10.13 -0.06
CA ALA A 77 3.04 -9.07 0.86
C ALA A 77 4.43 -9.38 1.47
N ILE A 78 5.34 -8.43 1.35
CA ILE A 78 6.73 -8.59 1.81
C ILE A 78 6.88 -8.60 3.33
N SER A 79 5.89 -8.03 4.05
CA SER A 79 5.77 -8.00 5.52
C SER A 79 4.30 -7.95 5.94
N ASP A 80 4.03 -7.86 7.21
CA ASP A 80 2.73 -7.42 7.74
C ASP A 80 2.52 -5.95 7.37
N GLY A 81 1.25 -5.54 7.12
CA GLY A 81 0.94 -4.17 6.77
C GLY A 81 -0.47 -3.97 6.21
N VAL A 82 -0.68 -2.83 5.56
CA VAL A 82 -1.97 -2.41 4.99
C VAL A 82 -1.84 -2.13 3.50
N ILE A 83 -2.84 -2.53 2.74
CA ILE A 83 -3.00 -2.16 1.33
C ILE A 83 -3.58 -0.74 1.28
N GLU A 84 -2.76 0.23 0.91
CA GLU A 84 -3.18 1.62 0.81
C GLU A 84 -4.00 1.88 -0.44
N PHE A 85 -3.57 1.30 -1.57
CA PHE A 85 -4.24 1.53 -2.84
C PHE A 85 -4.20 0.31 -3.75
N VAL A 86 -5.33 0.03 -4.39
CA VAL A 86 -5.48 -0.93 -5.49
C VAL A 86 -6.04 -0.17 -6.68
N GLY A 87 -5.27 -0.08 -7.75
CA GLY A 87 -5.58 0.76 -8.90
C GLY A 87 -5.34 0.12 -10.24
N ASN A 88 -5.67 0.90 -11.29
CA ASN A 88 -5.36 0.57 -12.67
C ASN A 88 -5.16 1.88 -13.43
N ASP A 89 -3.96 2.11 -13.97
CA ASP A 89 -3.59 3.31 -14.71
C ASP A 89 -2.86 2.95 -16.02
N GLU A 90 -2.58 3.95 -16.84
CA GLU A 90 -1.97 3.73 -18.17
C GLU A 90 -0.50 3.28 -18.08
N LEU A 91 0.24 3.76 -17.09
CA LEU A 91 1.66 3.48 -16.92
C LEU A 91 1.86 2.15 -16.17
N GLY A 92 1.40 2.07 -14.94
CA GLY A 92 1.58 0.90 -14.07
C GLY A 92 0.64 -0.26 -14.40
N GLY A 93 -0.44 -0.01 -15.16
CA GLY A 93 -1.49 -0.98 -15.35
C GLY A 93 -2.19 -1.29 -14.03
N LYS A 94 -2.44 -2.55 -13.74
CA LYS A 94 -2.96 -2.96 -12.44
C LYS A 94 -1.88 -2.84 -11.39
N THR A 95 -2.15 -2.08 -10.33
CA THR A 95 -1.18 -1.68 -9.31
C THR A 95 -1.67 -1.92 -7.90
N ILE A 96 -0.75 -2.15 -6.98
CA ILE A 96 -1.01 -2.21 -5.54
C ILE A 96 0.04 -1.34 -4.84
N THR A 97 -0.40 -0.42 -3.97
CA THR A 97 0.46 0.28 -3.01
C THR A 97 0.26 -0.35 -1.64
N PHE A 98 1.34 -0.70 -0.99
CA PHE A 98 1.37 -1.42 0.26
C PHE A 98 2.22 -0.67 1.28
N GLN A 99 1.64 -0.39 2.47
CA GLN A 99 2.33 0.21 3.60
C GLN A 99 2.71 -0.88 4.60
N PRO A 100 4.01 -1.19 4.76
CA PRO A 100 4.48 -2.05 5.85
C PRO A 100 4.27 -1.41 7.22
N ASP A 101 3.99 -2.24 8.25
CA ASP A 101 3.73 -1.73 9.61
C ASP A 101 4.98 -1.12 10.29
N ASP A 102 6.17 -1.63 9.96
CA ASP A 102 7.41 -1.28 10.66
C ASP A 102 8.30 -0.28 9.92
N TYR A 103 7.86 0.25 8.76
CA TYR A 103 8.68 1.09 7.90
C TYR A 103 7.93 2.34 7.44
N GLU A 104 8.69 3.43 7.26
CA GLU A 104 8.18 4.74 6.80
C GLU A 104 8.21 4.89 5.26
N TRP A 105 8.13 3.78 4.53
CA TRP A 105 8.10 3.74 3.08
C TRP A 105 7.00 2.81 2.58
N GLU A 106 6.49 3.10 1.41
CA GLU A 106 5.50 2.30 0.71
C GLU A 106 6.17 1.39 -0.33
N ALA A 107 5.67 0.17 -0.48
CA ALA A 107 6.04 -0.71 -1.58
C ALA A 107 5.00 -0.62 -2.70
N TYR A 108 5.46 -0.51 -3.93
CA TYR A 108 4.64 -0.41 -5.13
C TYR A 108 4.82 -1.64 -6.00
N TYR A 109 3.70 -2.24 -6.38
CA TYR A 109 3.62 -3.40 -7.25
C TYR A 109 2.86 -2.99 -8.50
N ALA A 110 3.46 -3.13 -9.69
CA ALA A 110 2.83 -2.76 -10.95
C ALA A 110 2.91 -3.86 -12.01
N HIS A 111 2.16 -3.66 -13.10
CA HIS A 111 1.97 -4.55 -14.24
C HIS A 111 1.27 -5.87 -13.90
N LEU A 112 0.46 -5.91 -12.84
CA LEU A 112 -0.19 -7.12 -12.35
C LEU A 112 -1.17 -7.70 -13.39
N ASP A 113 -1.34 -9.03 -13.37
CA ASP A 113 -2.43 -9.71 -14.08
C ASP A 113 -3.72 -9.68 -13.26
N LYS A 114 -3.62 -10.04 -11.96
CA LYS A 114 -4.76 -10.04 -11.02
C LYS A 114 -4.37 -9.39 -9.70
N GLN A 115 -5.34 -8.76 -9.07
CA GLN A 115 -5.28 -8.19 -7.73
C GLN A 115 -6.28 -8.93 -6.86
N TYR A 116 -5.87 -9.42 -5.68
CA TYR A 116 -6.70 -10.24 -4.78
C TYR A 116 -7.01 -9.53 -3.46
N VAL A 117 -6.66 -8.26 -3.38
CA VAL A 117 -6.83 -7.41 -2.19
C VAL A 117 -7.60 -6.15 -2.52
N ARG A 118 -8.02 -5.41 -1.49
CA ARG A 118 -8.74 -4.14 -1.60
C ARG A 118 -8.09 -3.06 -0.74
N ASN A 119 -8.40 -1.81 -1.01
CA ASN A 119 -7.96 -0.66 -0.22
C ASN A 119 -8.32 -0.85 1.26
N GLY A 120 -7.41 -0.49 2.15
CA GLY A 120 -7.54 -0.61 3.60
C GLY A 120 -7.43 -2.05 4.14
N GLN A 121 -7.18 -3.04 3.30
CA GLN A 121 -7.06 -4.42 3.76
C GLN A 121 -5.73 -4.64 4.48
N ARG A 122 -5.82 -5.16 5.72
CA ARG A 122 -4.63 -5.70 6.40
C ARG A 122 -4.22 -7.02 5.78
N VAL A 123 -2.93 -7.17 5.58
CA VAL A 123 -2.33 -8.39 5.04
C VAL A 123 -1.18 -8.86 5.92
N LYS A 124 -0.94 -10.16 5.90
CA LYS A 124 0.16 -10.80 6.62
C LYS A 124 1.34 -11.05 5.68
N LYS A 125 2.53 -11.03 6.21
CA LYS A 125 3.76 -11.39 5.50
C LYS A 125 3.60 -12.72 4.77
N GLY A 126 3.86 -12.74 3.46
CA GLY A 126 3.69 -13.91 2.61
C GLY A 126 2.27 -14.16 2.11
N GLN A 127 1.30 -13.34 2.49
CA GLN A 127 -0.07 -13.43 1.98
C GLN A 127 -0.11 -13.10 0.49
N LEU A 128 -0.90 -13.87 -0.27
CA LEU A 128 -1.18 -13.60 -1.69
C LEU A 128 -1.89 -12.26 -1.85
N ILE A 129 -1.33 -11.35 -2.66
CA ILE A 129 -1.93 -10.06 -2.95
C ILE A 129 -2.28 -9.86 -4.43
N GLY A 130 -1.60 -10.60 -5.33
CA GLY A 130 -1.85 -10.49 -6.76
C GLY A 130 -1.03 -11.52 -7.54
N THR A 131 -0.97 -11.35 -8.85
CA THR A 131 -0.14 -12.16 -9.74
C THR A 131 0.63 -11.31 -10.76
N VAL A 132 1.80 -11.78 -11.14
CA VAL A 132 2.64 -11.20 -12.21
C VAL A 132 1.84 -11.12 -13.51
N GLY A 133 1.94 -9.98 -14.17
CA GLY A 133 1.34 -9.73 -15.47
C GLY A 133 2.24 -8.92 -16.39
N ASN A 134 1.61 -8.21 -17.29
CA ASN A 134 2.22 -7.28 -18.22
C ASN A 134 1.23 -6.17 -18.61
N THR A 135 0.45 -5.67 -17.65
CA THR A 135 -0.52 -4.60 -17.88
C THR A 135 0.15 -3.21 -17.94
N GLY A 136 -0.63 -2.18 -18.28
CA GLY A 136 -0.11 -0.84 -18.45
C GLY A 136 0.83 -0.71 -19.64
N ASN A 137 1.94 0.01 -19.49
CA ASN A 137 2.94 0.18 -20.54
C ASN A 137 3.81 -1.06 -20.78
N ALA A 138 3.69 -2.10 -19.94
CA ALA A 138 4.40 -3.38 -20.09
C ALA A 138 3.72 -4.36 -21.07
N LYS A 139 2.64 -3.97 -21.77
CA LYS A 139 1.86 -4.87 -22.66
C LYS A 139 2.68 -5.57 -23.73
N THR A 140 3.76 -4.95 -24.19
CA THR A 140 4.64 -5.45 -25.25
C THR A 140 5.94 -6.04 -24.73
N THR A 141 6.12 -6.14 -23.42
CA THR A 141 7.31 -6.69 -22.78
C THR A 141 7.00 -8.08 -22.18
N PRO A 142 8.03 -8.91 -21.93
CA PRO A 142 7.84 -10.14 -21.16
C PRO A 142 7.19 -9.85 -19.79
N PRO A 143 6.37 -10.76 -19.26
CA PRO A 143 5.73 -10.58 -17.96
C PRO A 143 6.74 -10.34 -16.85
N HIS A 144 6.47 -9.36 -16.01
CA HIS A 144 7.31 -9.00 -14.86
C HIS A 144 6.51 -8.26 -13.81
N LEU A 145 7.01 -8.25 -12.60
CA LEU A 145 6.63 -7.30 -11.56
C LEU A 145 7.57 -6.11 -11.64
N HIS A 146 7.04 -4.91 -11.87
CA HIS A 146 7.75 -3.70 -11.50
C HIS A 146 7.54 -3.47 -10.00
N PHE A 147 8.64 -3.46 -9.23
CA PHE A 147 8.65 -3.30 -7.79
C PHE A 147 9.41 -2.02 -7.40
N GLY A 148 8.72 -1.10 -6.74
CA GLY A 148 9.26 0.18 -6.25
C GLY A 148 9.18 0.31 -4.74
N ILE A 149 10.03 1.15 -4.16
CA ILE A 149 9.93 1.62 -2.77
C ILE A 149 9.91 3.15 -2.81
N TYR A 150 8.91 3.72 -2.14
CA TYR A 150 8.68 5.17 -2.11
C TYR A 150 8.69 5.67 -0.67
N THR A 151 9.45 6.73 -0.44
CA THR A 151 9.49 7.49 0.81
C THR A 151 8.80 8.85 0.61
N GLU A 152 8.65 9.64 1.67
CA GLU A 152 8.19 11.02 1.54
C GLU A 152 9.08 11.86 0.58
N SER A 153 10.36 11.53 0.47
CA SER A 153 11.31 12.20 -0.42
C SER A 153 11.27 11.68 -1.86
N GLY A 154 10.44 10.68 -2.17
CA GLY A 154 10.30 10.04 -3.46
C GLY A 154 10.83 8.62 -3.50
N ALA A 155 10.98 8.10 -4.73
CA ALA A 155 11.41 6.72 -4.97
C ALA A 155 12.86 6.50 -4.54
N ILE A 156 13.17 5.33 -4.01
CA ILE A 156 14.51 4.87 -3.65
C ILE A 156 14.82 3.51 -4.28
N ASP A 157 16.11 3.16 -4.40
CA ASP A 157 16.52 1.85 -4.94
C ASP A 157 15.97 0.70 -4.07
N PRO A 158 15.07 -0.16 -4.59
CA PRO A 158 14.52 -1.26 -3.81
C PRO A 158 15.47 -2.46 -3.72
N LEU A 159 16.48 -2.54 -4.57
CA LEU A 159 17.35 -3.72 -4.67
C LEU A 159 18.02 -4.11 -3.35
N PRO A 160 18.61 -3.18 -2.57
CA PRO A 160 19.22 -3.50 -1.28
C PRO A 160 18.23 -4.06 -0.24
N TYR A 161 16.94 -3.78 -0.41
CA TYR A 161 15.88 -4.22 0.52
C TYR A 161 15.34 -5.62 0.22
N VAL A 162 15.47 -6.10 -1.02
CA VAL A 162 14.85 -7.37 -1.44
C VAL A 162 15.81 -8.39 -2.05
N LYS A 163 17.01 -8.01 -2.45
CA LYS A 163 17.95 -8.90 -3.14
C LYS A 163 18.27 -10.18 -2.37
N THR A 164 18.38 -10.08 -1.06
CA THR A 164 18.71 -11.20 -0.17
C THR A 164 17.52 -11.68 0.66
N SER A 165 16.33 -11.17 0.39
CA SER A 165 15.09 -11.58 1.08
C SER A 165 14.77 -13.04 0.75
N PRO A 166 14.32 -13.83 1.75
CA PRO A 166 13.92 -15.20 1.51
C PRO A 166 12.74 -15.28 0.54
N LYS A 167 12.83 -16.20 -0.42
CA LYS A 167 11.72 -16.55 -1.32
C LYS A 167 10.87 -17.64 -0.68
N ILE A 168 9.55 -17.50 -0.74
CA ILE A 168 8.62 -18.54 -0.32
C ILE A 168 8.18 -19.37 -1.52
N SER A 169 7.99 -20.68 -1.32
CA SER A 169 7.60 -21.59 -2.41
C SER A 169 6.14 -21.38 -2.84
N ALA A 170 5.28 -21.06 -1.89
CA ALA A 170 3.85 -20.77 -2.12
C ALA A 170 3.37 -19.68 -1.16
N PRO A 171 2.41 -18.83 -1.58
CA PRO A 171 1.83 -17.82 -0.70
C PRO A 171 1.08 -18.46 0.46
N VAL A 172 1.01 -17.71 1.58
CA VAL A 172 0.14 -18.07 2.70
C VAL A 172 -1.30 -17.94 2.24
N ALA A 173 -2.09 -19.01 2.41
CA ALA A 173 -3.51 -18.99 2.10
C ALA A 173 -4.21 -17.94 2.99
N VAL A 174 -5.03 -17.08 2.37
CA VAL A 174 -5.92 -16.21 3.12
C VAL A 174 -6.98 -17.10 3.73
N ALA A 175 -7.13 -17.09 5.04
CA ALA A 175 -8.36 -17.54 5.65
C ALA A 175 -9.43 -16.56 5.16
N ASN A 176 -10.28 -17.02 4.23
CA ASN A 176 -11.34 -16.20 3.67
C ASN A 176 -12.22 -15.74 4.82
N ASP A 177 -12.34 -14.43 5.01
CA ASP A 177 -13.42 -13.80 5.77
C ASP A 177 -14.76 -14.01 5.03
N GLU A 178 -15.12 -15.27 4.76
CA GLU A 178 -16.45 -15.66 4.25
C GLU A 178 -17.55 -15.48 5.31
N ALA A 179 -17.19 -15.06 6.51
CA ALA A 179 -18.16 -14.83 7.58
C ALA A 179 -19.02 -13.56 7.38
N GLN A 180 -18.59 -12.59 6.56
CA GLN A 180 -19.35 -11.35 6.38
C GLN A 180 -20.34 -11.34 5.22
N THR A 181 -20.24 -12.26 4.26
CA THR A 181 -21.17 -12.33 3.13
C THR A 181 -22.43 -13.15 3.42
N LYS A 182 -22.47 -13.95 4.48
CA LYS A 182 -23.68 -14.72 4.86
C LYS A 182 -24.69 -13.93 5.68
N SER A 183 -24.31 -12.81 6.29
CA SER A 183 -25.23 -11.97 7.07
C SER A 183 -26.16 -11.11 6.19
N THR A 184 -25.76 -10.75 4.99
CA THR A 184 -26.55 -9.85 4.12
C THR A 184 -27.60 -10.59 3.28
N LYS A 185 -27.48 -11.91 3.12
CA LYS A 185 -28.46 -12.71 2.33
C LYS A 185 -29.67 -13.23 3.10
N ARG A 186 -29.72 -13.03 4.43
CA ARG A 186 -30.84 -13.56 5.26
C ARG A 186 -31.92 -12.51 5.59
N SER A 187 -31.75 -11.26 5.19
CA SER A 187 -32.69 -10.17 5.50
C SER A 187 -33.57 -9.70 4.34
N THR A 188 -33.53 -10.34 3.16
CA THR A 188 -34.32 -9.91 1.98
C THR A 188 -35.34 -10.97 1.51
N LYS A 189 -35.98 -11.67 2.45
CA LYS A 189 -37.20 -12.42 2.13
C LYS A 189 -38.27 -12.04 3.15
N ASN A 190 -38.90 -10.92 2.97
CA ASN A 190 -40.27 -10.57 3.27
C ASN A 190 -40.43 -9.06 3.29
N SER A 191 -40.68 -8.47 2.13
CA SER A 191 -41.51 -7.28 2.05
C SER A 191 -42.19 -7.26 0.68
N THR A 192 -43.46 -7.58 0.72
CA THR A 192 -44.39 -7.44 -0.36
C THR A 192 -44.55 -5.97 -0.71
N VAL A 193 -43.99 -5.53 -1.83
CA VAL A 193 -44.18 -4.16 -2.33
C VAL A 193 -45.53 -4.00 -2.97
N LYS A 194 -46.41 -3.25 -2.32
CA LYS A 194 -47.64 -2.68 -2.96
C LYS A 194 -47.18 -1.61 -3.94
N LYS A 195 -47.53 -1.81 -5.20
CA LYS A 195 -47.36 -0.85 -6.30
C LYS A 195 -48.33 0.33 -6.10
N SER A 196 -47.77 1.54 -6.01
CA SER A 196 -48.54 2.81 -6.14
C SER A 196 -48.31 3.42 -7.53
N PRO A 197 -49.36 3.93 -8.19
CA PRO A 197 -49.22 4.48 -9.53
C PRO A 197 -48.98 5.99 -9.40
N ASN A 198 -47.76 6.46 -9.53
CA ASN A 198 -47.40 7.73 -10.16
C ASN A 198 -45.88 7.91 -10.08
N GLY A 199 -45.28 7.83 -11.24
CA GLY A 199 -43.86 7.97 -11.38
C GLY A 199 -43.38 9.38 -11.23
N ARG A 200 -42.28 9.50 -10.47
CA ARG A 200 -41.18 10.41 -10.78
C ARG A 200 -39.99 10.01 -9.92
N VAL A 201 -38.98 9.49 -10.58
CA VAL A 201 -37.69 9.11 -9.98
C VAL A 201 -36.90 10.39 -9.74
N LEU A 202 -36.50 10.64 -8.50
CA LEU A 202 -35.47 11.62 -8.14
C LEU A 202 -34.17 10.86 -7.94
N GLU A 203 -33.42 10.67 -9.01
CA GLU A 203 -32.03 10.24 -9.04
C GLU A 203 -31.14 11.47 -9.08
N THR A 204 -30.81 12.11 -7.99
CA THR A 204 -29.81 13.21 -8.07
C THR A 204 -29.09 13.56 -6.77
N GLU A 205 -29.03 12.74 -5.72
CA GLU A 205 -28.33 13.20 -4.51
C GLU A 205 -27.29 12.26 -3.88
N VAL A 206 -26.94 11.13 -4.49
CA VAL A 206 -25.94 10.22 -3.88
C VAL A 206 -24.54 10.34 -4.51
N LYS A 207 -24.38 11.06 -5.61
CA LYS A 207 -23.08 11.18 -6.31
C LYS A 207 -22.16 12.32 -5.84
N THR A 208 -22.61 13.22 -4.98
CA THR A 208 -21.83 14.45 -4.71
C THR A 208 -20.96 14.39 -3.44
N ALA A 209 -21.18 13.47 -2.52
CA ALA A 209 -20.41 13.39 -1.29
C ALA A 209 -19.12 12.55 -1.42
N ALA A 210 -19.11 11.50 -2.22
CA ALA A 210 -17.92 10.63 -2.40
C ALA A 210 -16.83 11.28 -3.26
N THR A 211 -17.19 12.18 -4.19
CA THR A 211 -16.23 12.80 -5.11
C THR A 211 -15.39 13.92 -4.47
N ARG A 212 -15.85 14.53 -3.37
CA ARG A 212 -15.14 15.65 -2.73
C ARG A 212 -14.01 15.26 -1.78
N ILE A 213 -13.99 14.05 -1.26
CA ILE A 213 -12.96 13.60 -0.31
C ILE A 213 -11.74 13.06 -1.05
N ILE A 214 -11.93 12.44 -2.21
CA ILE A 214 -10.84 11.80 -2.99
C ILE A 214 -9.99 12.82 -3.75
N THR A 215 -10.56 13.95 -4.19
CA THR A 215 -9.83 14.96 -4.98
C THR A 215 -8.90 15.86 -4.18
N GLY A 216 -9.10 16.04 -2.88
CA GLY A 216 -8.30 16.92 -2.04
C GLY A 216 -6.91 16.35 -1.68
N GLU A 217 -6.84 15.08 -1.39
CA GLU A 217 -5.60 14.41 -0.95
C GLU A 217 -4.72 14.01 -2.15
N LEU A 218 -5.33 13.55 -3.24
CA LEU A 218 -4.61 13.15 -4.45
C LEU A 218 -3.97 14.34 -5.17
N LEU A 219 -4.62 15.52 -5.18
CA LEU A 219 -4.09 16.73 -5.81
C LEU A 219 -2.92 17.35 -5.03
N ARG A 220 -2.77 17.09 -3.73
CA ARG A 220 -1.59 17.54 -2.98
C ARG A 220 -0.34 16.74 -3.33
N ARG A 221 -0.48 15.45 -3.66
CA ARG A 221 0.66 14.58 -4.04
C ARG A 221 1.12 14.77 -5.49
N ILE A 222 0.24 15.23 -6.40
CA ILE A 222 0.57 15.47 -7.81
C ILE A 222 1.24 16.83 -8.04
N ARG A 223 1.11 17.80 -7.12
CA ARG A 223 1.61 19.19 -7.30
C ARG A 223 3.11 19.38 -7.07
N ILE A 224 3.89 18.31 -6.88
CA ILE A 224 5.35 18.39 -6.65
C ILE A 224 6.15 17.95 -7.89
N LYS A 225 5.50 17.64 -9.03
CA LYS A 225 6.22 17.27 -10.26
C LYS A 225 5.58 17.94 -11.49
N LEU A 226 5.77 19.25 -11.60
CA LEU A 226 5.80 19.98 -12.87
C LEU A 226 6.98 20.92 -12.84
#